data_84190c4a2e19ff1637c620f16ac6c76b
#
_entry.id   84190c4a2e19ff1637c620f16ac6c76b
#
_cell.length_a   1.000
_cell.length_b   1.000
_cell.length_c   1.000
_cell.angle_alpha   90.00
_cell.angle_beta   90.00
_cell.angle_gamma   90.00
#
_symmetry.space_group_name_H-M   'P 1'
#
loop_
_entity.id
_entity.type
_entity.pdbx_description
1 polymer ?
#
loop_
_entity_poly.entity_id
_entity_poly.type
_entity_poly.pdbx_seq_one_letter_code
_entity_poly.pdbx_strand_id
1 'polypeptide(L)'
;MRAARPDDTATFRQALVLKGRREPDDRDVVRRRLLIVGLFAVLLPAATAAAGKPKPATTSWAEPQIVTITAQGIMGTDPATFRPDDPLTRGAAADLVASLKRQPSVAVSAPTLPVTIAGLDSRLVGALALQDAATGFAAAAKTAGLAPPSRFGTEVVARLLGLRTNHPAAQDNLELLPGDAATRAEAAFSAARMLKLGVSDADAVRASAETFQLPELTVWQRQVLTTAVGLIGYPYVWAGTSERPGAPAGVQTRGGFDCSGFVWRVYKLQAYSGAPTLPAVLKGRTTYEMSGEVPPARRIGFARLAPGDVVFFGARGPRSKPAEVNHMGIYLGNGWFIHSSGYGVALAELSGWYRTRFAWARRPLAEAGLSA
;
A
#
# COMPACT_ATOMS: atom_id res chain seq x y z
N MET A 1 19.30 7.65 41.49
CA MET A 1 18.97 8.23 40.19
C MET A 1 18.63 7.08 39.20
N ARG A 2 17.35 6.84 38.95
CA ARG A 2 16.87 5.84 37.96
C ARG A 2 16.71 6.55 36.63
N ALA A 3 17.41 6.09 35.60
CA ALA A 3 17.25 6.55 34.22
C ALA A 3 15.85 6.19 33.69
N ALA A 4 15.14 7.17 33.16
CA ALA A 4 13.86 7.00 32.51
C ALA A 4 14.04 6.20 31.21
N ARG A 5 13.16 5.21 30.99
CA ARG A 5 13.05 4.48 29.74
C ARG A 5 12.40 5.38 28.68
N PRO A 6 12.79 5.29 27.41
CA PRO A 6 12.10 6.01 26.34
C PRO A 6 10.66 5.47 26.19
N ASP A 7 9.76 6.39 25.91
CA ASP A 7 8.31 6.24 25.88
C ASP A 7 7.83 5.40 24.68
N ASP A 8 7.14 4.30 24.94
CA ASP A 8 6.58 3.35 23.97
C ASP A 8 5.36 3.90 23.16
N THR A 9 5.05 5.19 23.28
CA THR A 9 3.80 5.79 22.76
C THR A 9 3.74 5.89 21.23
N ALA A 10 4.86 6.05 20.54
CA ALA A 10 4.89 6.14 19.06
C ALA A 10 4.60 4.80 18.39
N THR A 11 5.15 3.72 18.93
CA THR A 11 4.95 2.33 18.43
C THR A 11 3.50 1.87 18.65
N PHE A 12 2.86 2.34 19.73
CA PHE A 12 1.46 2.01 20.05
C PHE A 12 0.46 2.66 19.10
N ARG A 13 0.77 3.84 18.55
CA ARG A 13 -0.12 4.55 17.60
C ARG A 13 -0.09 3.98 16.20
N GLN A 14 1.05 3.51 15.67
CA GLN A 14 1.08 2.77 14.40
C GLN A 14 0.26 1.47 14.50
N ALA A 15 0.36 0.75 15.61
CA ALA A 15 -0.48 -0.41 15.89
C ALA A 15 -1.97 -0.06 16.02
N LEU A 16 -2.32 1.13 16.49
CA LEU A 16 -3.71 1.57 16.68
C LEU A 16 -4.37 1.98 15.36
N VAL A 17 -3.64 2.60 14.43
CA VAL A 17 -4.12 2.92 13.07
C VAL A 17 -4.43 1.63 12.30
N LEU A 18 -3.67 0.56 12.53
CA LEU A 18 -3.91 -0.76 11.96
C LEU A 18 -4.99 -1.57 12.70
N LYS A 19 -5.26 -1.28 14.00
CA LYS A 19 -6.27 -1.99 14.80
C LYS A 19 -7.72 -1.67 14.42
N GLY A 20 -7.98 -0.55 13.77
CA GLY A 20 -9.33 -0.14 13.33
C GLY A 20 -9.79 -0.79 12.02
N ARG A 21 -8.91 -1.46 11.28
CA ARG A 21 -9.24 -2.22 10.07
C ARG A 21 -8.77 -3.65 10.25
N ARG A 22 -9.72 -4.56 10.45
CA ARG A 22 -9.48 -5.97 10.16
C ARG A 22 -9.11 -6.04 8.69
N GLU A 23 -7.89 -6.47 8.36
CA GLU A 23 -7.65 -6.98 7.00
C GLU A 23 -8.74 -8.05 6.76
N PRO A 24 -9.46 -7.98 5.63
CA PRO A 24 -10.49 -8.99 5.36
C PRO A 24 -9.81 -10.36 5.40
N ASP A 25 -10.29 -11.26 6.26
CA ASP A 25 -9.85 -12.64 6.30
C ASP A 25 -10.20 -13.24 4.93
N ASP A 26 -9.19 -13.72 4.20
CA ASP A 26 -9.32 -14.36 2.89
C ASP A 26 -10.48 -15.37 2.82
N ARG A 27 -10.86 -15.95 3.96
CA ARG A 27 -11.93 -16.93 4.08
C ARG A 27 -13.33 -16.35 3.99
N ASP A 28 -13.54 -15.10 4.42
CA ASP A 28 -14.86 -14.47 4.37
C ASP A 28 -15.23 -14.03 2.94
N VAL A 29 -14.25 -13.68 2.13
CA VAL A 29 -14.47 -13.28 0.72
C VAL A 29 -14.86 -14.50 -0.13
N VAL A 30 -14.25 -15.66 0.10
CA VAL A 30 -14.53 -16.90 -0.65
C VAL A 30 -15.93 -17.46 -0.32
N ARG A 31 -16.38 -17.36 0.94
CA ARG A 31 -17.72 -17.88 1.35
C ARG A 31 -18.88 -17.06 0.81
N ARG A 32 -18.72 -15.77 0.54
CA ARG A 32 -19.80 -14.91 0.02
C ARG A 32 -20.04 -15.06 -1.49
N ARG A 33 -19.15 -15.70 -2.25
CA ARG A 33 -19.27 -15.86 -3.72
C ARG A 33 -19.95 -17.16 -4.17
N LEU A 34 -20.27 -18.09 -3.30
CA LEU A 34 -20.83 -19.42 -3.65
C LEU A 34 -22.37 -19.52 -3.57
N LEU A 35 -23.10 -18.42 -3.40
CA LEU A 35 -24.58 -18.47 -3.18
C LEU A 35 -25.38 -17.47 -4.02
N ILE A 36 -25.11 -17.30 -5.32
CA ILE A 36 -26.10 -16.69 -6.26
C ILE A 36 -25.97 -17.39 -7.62
N VAL A 37 -26.51 -18.60 -7.74
CA VAL A 37 -27.06 -19.14 -8.97
C VAL A 37 -28.45 -19.66 -8.64
N GLY A 38 -29.43 -18.81 -8.78
CA GLY A 38 -30.86 -19.12 -8.63
C GLY A 38 -31.63 -18.55 -9.80
N LEU A 39 -32.18 -19.46 -10.58
CA LEU A 39 -33.07 -19.33 -11.72
C LEU A 39 -34.23 -18.37 -11.41
N PHE A 40 -34.48 -17.35 -12.27
CA PHE A 40 -35.78 -16.66 -12.30
C PHE A 40 -36.36 -16.64 -13.72
N ALA A 41 -37.53 -17.27 -13.82
CA ALA A 41 -38.37 -17.27 -15.02
C ALA A 41 -39.13 -15.94 -15.15
N VAL A 42 -39.30 -15.50 -16.41
CA VAL A 42 -39.90 -14.24 -16.84
C VAL A 42 -41.42 -14.34 -16.82
N LEU A 43 -42.10 -13.38 -16.23
CA LEU A 43 -43.47 -13.00 -16.53
C LEU A 43 -43.53 -11.47 -16.67
N LEU A 44 -43.85 -11.00 -17.89
CA LEU A 44 -44.07 -9.59 -18.19
C LEU A 44 -45.55 -9.20 -17.95
N PRO A 45 -45.79 -8.06 -17.31
CA PRO A 45 -46.94 -7.24 -17.64
C PRO A 45 -46.52 -5.87 -18.15
N ALA A 46 -47.39 -5.30 -19.02
CA ALA A 46 -47.22 -4.05 -19.72
C ALA A 46 -47.06 -2.85 -18.76
N ALA A 47 -46.05 -2.02 -19.05
CA ALA A 47 -45.70 -0.87 -18.26
C ALA A 47 -46.46 0.39 -18.68
N THR A 48 -47.14 0.99 -17.76
CA THR A 48 -47.48 2.43 -17.74
C THR A 48 -46.22 3.19 -17.35
N ALA A 49 -45.78 4.12 -18.19
CA ALA A 49 -44.63 4.98 -17.94
C ALA A 49 -44.94 5.94 -16.78
N ALA A 50 -44.57 5.55 -15.56
CA ALA A 50 -44.44 6.49 -14.46
C ALA A 50 -43.05 7.15 -14.58
N ALA A 51 -43.03 8.50 -14.59
CA ALA A 51 -41.81 9.27 -14.52
C ALA A 51 -41.00 8.80 -13.31
N GLY A 52 -39.93 8.05 -13.57
CA GLY A 52 -39.09 7.48 -12.52
C GLY A 52 -38.49 8.60 -11.68
N LYS A 53 -38.56 8.46 -10.36
CA LYS A 53 -37.73 9.26 -9.44
C LYS A 53 -36.28 9.23 -9.94
N PRO A 54 -35.58 10.36 -9.98
CA PRO A 54 -34.16 10.36 -10.39
C PRO A 54 -33.42 9.32 -9.54
N LYS A 55 -32.68 8.43 -10.22
CA LYS A 55 -31.81 7.45 -9.57
C LYS A 55 -30.88 8.24 -8.64
N PRO A 56 -30.80 7.90 -7.34
CA PRO A 56 -29.90 8.61 -6.45
C PRO A 56 -28.52 8.60 -7.09
N ALA A 57 -27.86 9.75 -7.11
CA ALA A 57 -26.49 9.87 -7.58
C ALA A 57 -25.68 8.77 -6.88
N THR A 58 -24.90 8.00 -7.64
CA THR A 58 -24.04 6.96 -7.07
C THR A 58 -23.12 7.64 -6.08
N THR A 59 -23.27 7.31 -4.78
CA THR A 59 -22.45 7.88 -3.72
C THR A 59 -21.00 7.54 -3.97
N SER A 60 -20.11 8.55 -3.93
CA SER A 60 -18.67 8.33 -4.07
C SER A 60 -18.16 7.46 -2.92
N TRP A 61 -17.18 6.58 -3.20
CA TRP A 61 -16.47 5.83 -2.17
C TRP A 61 -15.83 6.73 -1.10
N ALA A 62 -15.48 7.99 -1.44
CA ALA A 62 -14.89 8.99 -0.57
C ALA A 62 -15.92 9.98 0.02
N GLU A 63 -17.23 9.68 -0.04
CA GLU A 63 -18.26 10.61 0.39
C GLU A 63 -18.08 11.14 1.83
N PRO A 64 -17.75 10.31 2.86
CA PRO A 64 -17.51 10.82 4.20
C PRO A 64 -16.34 11.83 4.27
N GLN A 65 -15.33 11.65 3.44
CA GLN A 65 -14.18 12.54 3.36
C GLN A 65 -14.55 13.83 2.61
N ILE A 66 -15.32 13.72 1.53
CA ILE A 66 -15.84 14.87 0.78
C ILE A 66 -16.67 15.77 1.71
N VAL A 67 -17.61 15.21 2.45
CA VAL A 67 -18.40 15.95 3.45
C VAL A 67 -17.49 16.62 4.48
N THR A 68 -16.46 15.92 4.96
CA THR A 68 -15.53 16.46 5.96
C THR A 68 -14.77 17.69 5.45
N ILE A 69 -14.25 17.63 4.22
CA ILE A 69 -13.41 18.72 3.69
C ILE A 69 -14.24 19.89 3.17
N THR A 70 -15.40 19.63 2.56
CA THR A 70 -16.29 20.71 2.08
C THR A 70 -16.91 21.51 3.21
N ALA A 71 -17.18 20.87 4.36
CA ALA A 71 -17.59 21.57 5.60
C ALA A 71 -16.53 22.58 6.11
N GLN A 72 -15.26 22.44 5.67
CA GLN A 72 -14.16 23.37 5.97
C GLN A 72 -13.84 24.28 4.79
N GLY A 73 -14.64 24.29 3.73
CA GLY A 73 -14.39 25.07 2.52
C GLY A 73 -13.23 24.57 1.67
N ILE A 74 -12.73 23.35 1.88
CA ILE A 74 -11.62 22.76 1.15
C ILE A 74 -12.18 22.06 -0.11
N MET A 75 -11.67 22.41 -1.29
CA MET A 75 -12.06 21.91 -2.60
C MET A 75 -13.55 22.17 -2.97
N GLY A 76 -14.20 23.10 -2.30
CA GLY A 76 -15.60 23.46 -2.46
C GLY A 76 -16.34 23.55 -1.14
N THR A 77 -17.61 23.95 -1.17
CA THR A 77 -18.46 24.14 0.04
C THR A 77 -19.67 23.22 0.06
N ASP A 78 -19.98 22.57 -1.07
CA ASP A 78 -21.17 21.71 -1.23
C ASP A 78 -20.76 20.33 -1.75
N PRO A 79 -20.97 19.26 -0.95
CA PRO A 79 -20.71 17.89 -1.38
C PRO A 79 -21.48 17.47 -2.64
N ALA A 80 -22.67 18.00 -2.87
CA ALA A 80 -23.53 17.62 -4.01
C ALA A 80 -22.91 18.06 -5.37
N THR A 81 -22.10 19.10 -5.37
CA THR A 81 -21.44 19.66 -6.57
C THR A 81 -19.97 19.27 -6.68
N PHE A 82 -19.48 18.36 -5.84
CA PHE A 82 -18.05 18.06 -5.68
C PHE A 82 -17.38 17.43 -6.90
N ARG A 83 -18.11 16.63 -7.71
CA ARG A 83 -17.57 15.92 -8.90
C ARG A 83 -16.40 15.01 -8.57
N PRO A 84 -16.58 13.95 -7.77
CA PRO A 84 -15.51 13.13 -7.19
C PRO A 84 -14.64 12.42 -8.23
N ASP A 85 -15.20 12.02 -9.37
CA ASP A 85 -14.53 11.22 -10.40
C ASP A 85 -13.72 12.07 -11.40
N ASP A 86 -13.86 13.40 -11.33
CA ASP A 86 -13.08 14.29 -12.19
C ASP A 86 -11.60 14.21 -11.85
N PRO A 87 -10.72 14.33 -12.88
CA PRO A 87 -9.29 14.46 -12.65
C PRO A 87 -8.96 15.67 -11.78
N LEU A 88 -8.08 15.50 -10.82
CA LEU A 88 -7.53 16.62 -10.05
C LEU A 88 -6.55 17.39 -10.92
N THR A 89 -6.84 18.67 -11.20
CA THR A 89 -5.94 19.54 -11.97
C THR A 89 -4.82 20.12 -11.12
N ARG A 90 -3.75 20.63 -11.76
CA ARG A 90 -2.63 21.29 -11.08
C ARG A 90 -3.08 22.51 -10.29
N GLY A 91 -4.00 23.31 -10.85
CA GLY A 91 -4.60 24.46 -10.14
C GLY A 91 -5.35 24.01 -8.91
N ALA A 92 -6.28 23.06 -9.05
CA ALA A 92 -7.06 22.52 -7.93
C ALA A 92 -6.17 21.87 -6.84
N ALA A 93 -5.05 21.24 -7.24
CA ALA A 93 -4.08 20.69 -6.28
C ALA A 93 -3.31 21.79 -5.53
N ALA A 94 -2.99 22.90 -6.21
CA ALA A 94 -2.36 24.05 -5.55
C ALA A 94 -3.32 24.72 -4.56
N ASP A 95 -4.59 24.90 -4.94
CA ASP A 95 -5.63 25.43 -4.06
C ASP A 95 -5.87 24.53 -2.85
N LEU A 96 -5.87 23.21 -3.05
CA LEU A 96 -5.95 22.24 -1.96
C LEU A 96 -4.79 22.40 -0.96
N VAL A 97 -3.56 22.44 -1.44
CA VAL A 97 -2.36 22.63 -0.58
C VAL A 97 -2.43 23.96 0.16
N ALA A 98 -2.82 25.03 -0.53
CA ALA A 98 -2.96 26.37 0.07
C ALA A 98 -4.01 26.36 1.19
N SER A 99 -5.18 25.75 0.94
CA SER A 99 -6.24 25.60 1.93
C SER A 99 -5.80 24.81 3.15
N LEU A 100 -5.13 23.66 2.96
CA LEU A 100 -4.59 22.83 4.05
C LEU A 100 -3.54 23.59 4.89
N LYS A 101 -2.74 24.45 4.28
CA LYS A 101 -1.75 25.30 4.94
C LYS A 101 -2.32 26.60 5.49
N ARG A 102 -3.59 26.92 5.19
CA ARG A 102 -4.22 28.23 5.48
C ARG A 102 -3.42 29.40 4.92
N GLN A 103 -2.97 29.26 3.68
CA GLN A 103 -2.18 30.25 2.95
C GLN A 103 -2.88 30.64 1.64
N PRO A 104 -2.60 31.80 1.05
CA PRO A 104 -3.07 32.12 -0.29
C PRO A 104 -2.61 31.10 -1.32
N SER A 105 -3.47 30.81 -2.30
CA SER A 105 -3.08 29.97 -3.43
C SER A 105 -2.05 30.66 -4.31
N VAL A 106 -1.11 29.89 -4.82
CA VAL A 106 -0.06 30.36 -5.72
C VAL A 106 -0.37 29.89 -7.14
N ALA A 107 -0.27 30.79 -8.10
CA ALA A 107 -0.45 30.47 -9.51
C ALA A 107 0.58 29.42 -9.96
N VAL A 108 0.09 28.40 -10.69
CA VAL A 108 0.92 27.30 -11.20
C VAL A 108 0.90 27.28 -12.73
N SER A 109 1.96 26.79 -13.34
CA SER A 109 2.02 26.58 -14.78
C SER A 109 1.05 25.47 -15.21
N ALA A 110 0.38 25.68 -16.36
CA ALA A 110 -0.59 24.75 -16.94
C ALA A 110 -1.64 24.24 -15.92
N PRO A 111 -2.45 25.15 -15.32
CA PRO A 111 -3.32 24.85 -14.19
C PRO A 111 -4.42 23.80 -14.51
N THR A 112 -4.75 23.63 -15.78
CA THR A 112 -5.79 22.69 -16.24
C THR A 112 -5.29 21.26 -16.44
N LEU A 113 -3.96 21.05 -16.51
CA LEU A 113 -3.41 19.70 -16.65
C LEU A 113 -3.63 18.86 -15.40
N PRO A 114 -3.90 17.55 -15.54
CA PRO A 114 -4.08 16.66 -14.40
C PRO A 114 -2.79 16.48 -13.60
N VAL A 115 -2.95 16.16 -12.33
CA VAL A 115 -1.89 15.71 -11.40
C VAL A 115 -1.95 14.20 -11.29
N THR A 116 -0.80 13.52 -11.34
CA THR A 116 -0.74 12.07 -11.09
C THR A 116 -0.87 11.76 -9.61
N ILE A 117 -1.16 10.49 -9.26
CA ILE A 117 -1.19 10.00 -7.87
C ILE A 117 0.14 10.33 -7.18
N ALA A 118 1.29 9.95 -7.75
CA ALA A 118 2.60 10.27 -7.17
C ALA A 118 2.84 11.80 -7.09
N GLY A 119 2.31 12.56 -8.04
CA GLY A 119 2.38 14.02 -8.03
C GLY A 119 1.51 14.66 -6.94
N LEU A 120 0.37 14.07 -6.61
CA LEU A 120 -0.46 14.47 -5.47
C LEU A 120 0.26 14.15 -4.15
N ASP A 121 0.76 12.93 -3.98
CA ASP A 121 1.49 12.53 -2.79
C ASP A 121 2.70 13.42 -2.51
N SER A 122 3.48 13.76 -3.54
CA SER A 122 4.61 14.67 -3.41
C SER A 122 4.20 16.06 -2.89
N ARG A 123 3.06 16.60 -3.38
CA ARG A 123 2.56 17.90 -2.93
C ARG A 123 2.07 17.87 -1.48
N LEU A 124 1.39 16.79 -1.09
CA LEU A 124 0.88 16.63 0.27
C LEU A 124 2.02 16.41 1.29
N VAL A 125 3.03 15.63 0.93
CA VAL A 125 4.26 15.47 1.72
C VAL A 125 4.96 16.82 1.91
N GLY A 126 5.01 17.66 0.83
CA GLY A 126 5.50 19.02 0.93
C GLY A 126 4.66 19.93 1.82
N ALA A 127 3.36 19.83 1.75
CA ALA A 127 2.46 20.60 2.60
C ALA A 127 2.67 20.29 4.10
N LEU A 128 3.10 19.06 4.42
CA LEU A 128 3.42 18.59 5.77
C LEU A 128 4.87 18.91 6.20
N ALA A 129 5.67 19.57 5.36
CA ALA A 129 7.10 19.82 5.59
C ALA A 129 7.91 18.53 5.90
N LEU A 130 7.65 17.45 5.13
CA LEU A 130 8.30 16.14 5.29
C LEU A 130 9.19 15.77 4.08
N GLN A 131 9.59 16.74 3.25
CA GLN A 131 10.47 16.52 2.12
C GLN A 131 11.82 15.95 2.54
N ASP A 132 12.38 16.43 3.67
CA ASP A 132 13.67 15.96 4.18
C ASP A 132 13.59 14.49 4.59
N ALA A 133 12.50 14.08 5.24
CA ALA A 133 12.24 12.67 5.57
C ALA A 133 12.13 11.81 4.28
N ALA A 134 11.38 12.28 3.28
CA ALA A 134 11.27 11.61 1.99
C ALA A 134 12.64 11.47 1.29
N THR A 135 13.45 12.53 1.33
CA THR A 135 14.82 12.51 0.80
C THR A 135 15.70 11.54 1.57
N GLY A 136 15.58 11.49 2.90
CA GLY A 136 16.30 10.56 3.77
C GLY A 136 16.04 9.09 3.42
N PHE A 137 14.77 8.69 3.27
CA PHE A 137 14.40 7.34 2.81
C PHE A 137 15.03 7.00 1.46
N ALA A 138 14.94 7.92 0.49
CA ALA A 138 15.51 7.69 -0.84
C ALA A 138 17.04 7.62 -0.82
N ALA A 139 17.70 8.45 -0.02
CA ALA A 139 19.15 8.47 0.15
C ALA A 139 19.64 7.16 0.79
N ALA A 140 19.01 6.70 1.86
CA ALA A 140 19.39 5.44 2.53
C ALA A 140 19.28 4.23 1.59
N ALA A 141 18.19 4.15 0.79
CA ALA A 141 18.05 3.10 -0.22
C ALA A 141 19.16 3.15 -1.27
N LYS A 142 19.52 4.35 -1.78
CA LYS A 142 20.60 4.54 -2.75
C LYS A 142 21.97 4.20 -2.14
N THR A 143 22.24 4.58 -0.90
CA THR A 143 23.50 4.28 -0.18
C THR A 143 23.69 2.77 -0.06
N ALA A 144 22.61 2.00 0.11
CA ALA A 144 22.67 0.53 0.10
C ALA A 144 22.83 -0.06 -1.32
N GLY A 145 22.97 0.77 -2.36
CA GLY A 145 23.13 0.34 -3.74
C GLY A 145 21.85 -0.06 -4.44
N LEU A 146 20.68 0.32 -3.91
CA LEU A 146 19.40 0.15 -4.61
C LEU A 146 19.18 1.29 -5.62
N ALA A 147 18.33 1.03 -6.63
CA ALA A 147 17.91 2.01 -7.63
C ALA A 147 16.41 2.33 -7.47
N PRO A 148 15.99 3.02 -6.39
CA PRO A 148 14.61 3.34 -6.16
C PRO A 148 14.09 4.35 -7.20
N PRO A 149 12.80 4.31 -7.59
CA PRO A 149 12.21 5.32 -8.46
C PRO A 149 12.20 6.70 -7.78
N SER A 150 12.12 7.77 -8.57
CA SER A 150 12.12 9.14 -8.04
C SER A 150 11.02 9.41 -7.01
N ARG A 151 9.87 8.75 -7.14
CA ARG A 151 8.74 8.84 -6.21
C ARG A 151 8.97 8.12 -4.88
N PHE A 152 10.04 7.30 -4.73
CA PHE A 152 10.20 6.36 -3.61
C PHE A 152 10.01 7.03 -2.25
N GLY A 153 10.74 8.08 -1.95
CA GLY A 153 10.67 8.73 -0.62
C GLY A 153 9.30 9.33 -0.33
N THR A 154 8.69 10.00 -1.29
CA THR A 154 7.34 10.59 -1.12
C THR A 154 6.26 9.52 -0.97
N GLU A 155 6.36 8.41 -1.70
CA GLU A 155 5.45 7.27 -1.55
C GLU A 155 5.60 6.60 -0.18
N VAL A 156 6.83 6.45 0.33
CA VAL A 156 7.06 5.92 1.69
C VAL A 156 6.36 6.80 2.71
N VAL A 157 6.61 8.10 2.69
CA VAL A 157 6.02 9.05 3.66
C VAL A 157 4.50 9.08 3.55
N ALA A 158 3.95 9.15 2.33
CA ALA A 158 2.51 9.19 2.11
C ALA A 158 1.82 7.94 2.69
N ARG A 159 2.44 6.75 2.56
CA ARG A 159 1.88 5.50 3.08
C ARG A 159 2.04 5.35 4.59
N LEU A 160 3.16 5.76 5.16
CA LEU A 160 3.34 5.79 6.62
C LEU A 160 2.29 6.70 7.29
N LEU A 161 1.89 7.79 6.62
CA LEU A 161 0.84 8.68 7.11
C LEU A 161 -0.59 8.22 6.78
N GLY A 162 -0.75 7.15 5.99
CA GLY A 162 -2.06 6.64 5.58
C GLY A 162 -2.80 7.58 4.63
N LEU A 163 -2.10 8.32 3.76
CA LEU A 163 -2.70 9.20 2.76
C LEU A 163 -3.34 8.44 1.59
N ARG A 164 -3.12 7.14 1.50
CA ARG A 164 -3.73 6.25 0.52
C ARG A 164 -4.63 5.22 1.21
N THR A 165 -5.62 4.74 0.48
CA THR A 165 -6.48 3.64 0.91
C THR A 165 -6.60 2.61 -0.20
N ASN A 166 -6.93 1.40 0.20
CA ASN A 166 -7.26 0.30 -0.68
C ASN A 166 -8.78 0.16 -0.76
N HIS A 167 -9.31 0.00 -1.95
CA HIS A 167 -10.72 -0.27 -2.17
C HIS A 167 -11.07 -1.74 -1.87
N PRO A 168 -12.33 -2.06 -1.55
CA PRO A 168 -12.77 -3.45 -1.48
C PRO A 168 -12.52 -4.18 -2.82
N ALA A 169 -12.21 -5.47 -2.80
CA ALA A 169 -11.88 -6.26 -3.99
C ALA A 169 -12.91 -6.17 -5.13
N ALA A 170 -14.19 -5.93 -4.81
CA ALA A 170 -15.23 -5.69 -5.82
C ALA A 170 -15.09 -4.31 -6.51
N GLN A 171 -14.23 -3.45 -6.03
CA GLN A 171 -13.96 -2.09 -6.52
C GLN A 171 -12.47 -1.91 -6.91
N ASP A 172 -11.73 -3.01 -7.15
CA ASP A 172 -10.33 -2.96 -7.60
C ASP A 172 -10.14 -2.17 -8.91
N ASN A 173 -11.21 -1.98 -9.70
CA ASN A 173 -11.23 -1.11 -10.86
C ASN A 173 -11.06 0.39 -10.54
N LEU A 174 -11.26 0.80 -9.31
CA LEU A 174 -11.03 2.16 -8.82
C LEU A 174 -9.58 2.42 -8.44
N GLU A 175 -8.78 1.38 -8.26
CA GLU A 175 -7.37 1.51 -7.90
C GLU A 175 -6.57 2.20 -9.00
N LEU A 176 -5.79 3.22 -8.62
CA LEU A 176 -4.99 4.04 -9.52
C LEU A 176 -3.50 3.74 -9.33
N LEU A 177 -2.77 3.68 -10.45
CA LEU A 177 -1.32 3.53 -10.44
C LEU A 177 -0.63 4.86 -10.09
N PRO A 178 0.63 4.85 -9.65
CA PRO A 178 1.36 6.08 -9.33
C PRO A 178 1.41 7.11 -10.47
N GLY A 179 1.37 6.64 -11.73
CA GLY A 179 1.38 7.48 -12.93
C GLY A 179 0.01 7.91 -13.43
N ASP A 180 -1.08 7.35 -12.91
CA ASP A 180 -2.44 7.70 -13.31
C ASP A 180 -2.84 9.07 -12.79
N ALA A 181 -3.76 9.76 -13.50
CA ALA A 181 -4.34 10.99 -13.03
C ALA A 181 -5.11 10.75 -11.72
N ALA A 182 -4.76 11.48 -10.68
CA ALA A 182 -5.50 11.46 -9.43
C ALA A 182 -6.90 12.02 -9.64
N THR A 183 -7.91 11.42 -9.00
CA THR A 183 -9.26 11.97 -8.98
C THR A 183 -9.42 12.96 -7.83
N ARG A 184 -10.49 13.76 -7.88
CA ARG A 184 -10.87 14.65 -6.77
C ARG A 184 -11.24 13.84 -5.52
N ALA A 185 -11.79 12.62 -5.68
CA ALA A 185 -12.07 11.70 -4.58
C ALA A 185 -10.80 11.27 -3.84
N GLU A 186 -9.74 10.91 -4.58
CA GLU A 186 -8.42 10.59 -4.00
C GLU A 186 -7.84 11.77 -3.20
N ALA A 187 -7.95 12.98 -3.77
CA ALA A 187 -7.50 14.19 -3.09
C ALA A 187 -8.31 14.48 -1.81
N ALA A 188 -9.64 14.27 -1.86
CA ALA A 188 -10.51 14.43 -0.71
C ALA A 188 -10.17 13.45 0.42
N PHE A 189 -9.92 12.19 0.07
CA PHE A 189 -9.48 11.17 1.05
C PHE A 189 -8.19 11.60 1.75
N SER A 190 -7.18 11.96 0.97
CA SER A 190 -5.87 12.38 1.51
C SER A 190 -5.99 13.66 2.35
N ALA A 191 -6.75 14.65 1.90
CA ALA A 191 -6.98 15.89 2.63
C ALA A 191 -7.67 15.65 3.98
N ALA A 192 -8.73 14.86 3.99
CA ALA A 192 -9.44 14.50 5.21
C ALA A 192 -8.54 13.70 6.18
N ARG A 193 -7.60 12.90 5.67
CA ARG A 193 -6.58 12.25 6.50
C ARG A 193 -5.61 13.27 7.09
N MET A 194 -5.12 14.22 6.27
CA MET A 194 -4.20 15.28 6.72
C MET A 194 -4.80 16.11 7.85
N LEU A 195 -6.09 16.44 7.80
CA LEU A 195 -6.78 17.17 8.86
C LEU A 195 -6.79 16.43 10.22
N LYS A 196 -6.51 15.13 10.23
CA LYS A 196 -6.46 14.29 11.45
C LYS A 196 -5.04 14.02 11.93
N LEU A 197 -4.02 14.44 11.16
CA LEU A 197 -2.62 14.28 11.55
C LEU A 197 -2.24 15.31 12.62
N GLY A 198 -1.47 14.87 13.61
CA GLY A 198 -0.86 15.72 14.60
C GLY A 198 0.65 15.87 14.41
N VAL A 199 1.28 16.69 15.23
CA VAL A 199 2.75 16.87 15.24
C VAL A 199 3.45 15.51 15.46
N SER A 200 2.93 14.69 16.36
CA SER A 200 3.48 13.34 16.63
C SER A 200 3.50 12.40 15.45
N ASP A 201 2.57 12.55 14.46
CA ASP A 201 2.59 11.71 13.25
C ASP A 201 3.76 12.13 12.33
N ALA A 202 4.00 13.44 12.20
CA ALA A 202 5.13 13.97 11.42
C ALA A 202 6.48 13.62 12.08
N ASP A 203 6.58 13.72 13.40
CA ASP A 203 7.80 13.37 14.15
C ASP A 203 8.10 11.86 14.06
N ALA A 204 7.08 11.01 14.11
CA ALA A 204 7.24 9.58 13.90
C ALA A 204 7.81 9.26 12.49
N VAL A 205 7.36 9.97 11.45
CA VAL A 205 7.89 9.78 10.09
C VAL A 205 9.35 10.25 10.00
N ARG A 206 9.71 11.38 10.65
CA ARG A 206 11.11 11.86 10.69
C ARG A 206 12.02 10.84 11.40
N ALA A 207 11.59 10.35 12.58
CA ALA A 207 12.32 9.31 13.31
C ALA A 207 12.46 8.01 12.49
N SER A 208 11.40 7.61 11.78
CA SER A 208 11.45 6.46 10.87
C SER A 208 12.45 6.68 9.73
N ALA A 209 12.54 7.89 9.16
CA ALA A 209 13.51 8.21 8.12
C ALA A 209 14.96 8.19 8.64
N GLU A 210 15.19 8.65 9.87
CA GLU A 210 16.51 8.60 10.52
C GLU A 210 16.96 7.16 10.81
N THR A 211 16.03 6.28 11.17
CA THR A 211 16.31 4.86 11.48
C THR A 211 16.31 3.95 10.26
N PHE A 212 15.78 4.39 9.12
CA PHE A 212 15.80 3.63 7.88
C PHE A 212 17.22 3.60 7.30
N GLN A 213 17.99 2.64 7.78
CA GLN A 213 19.34 2.34 7.32
C GLN A 213 19.38 0.89 6.87
N LEU A 214 19.81 0.63 5.64
CA LEU A 214 19.93 -0.73 5.14
C LEU A 214 21.37 -1.23 5.35
N PRO A 215 21.58 -2.53 5.63
CA PRO A 215 22.92 -3.09 5.74
C PRO A 215 23.59 -3.14 4.37
N GLU A 216 24.87 -3.48 4.35
CA GLU A 216 25.56 -3.83 3.11
C GLU A 216 24.84 -5.01 2.43
N LEU A 217 24.56 -4.86 1.13
CA LEU A 217 23.82 -5.85 0.34
C LEU A 217 24.75 -6.57 -0.64
N THR A 218 24.55 -7.87 -0.79
CA THR A 218 25.18 -8.64 -1.87
C THR A 218 24.63 -8.21 -3.23
N VAL A 219 25.28 -8.60 -4.32
CA VAL A 219 24.81 -8.30 -5.68
C VAL A 219 23.39 -8.80 -5.91
N TRP A 220 23.06 -10.02 -5.49
CA TRP A 220 21.76 -10.62 -5.67
C TRP A 220 20.68 -9.95 -4.80
N GLN A 221 21.01 -9.59 -3.57
CA GLN A 221 20.11 -8.82 -2.71
C GLN A 221 19.79 -7.47 -3.34
N ARG A 222 20.78 -6.75 -3.88
CA ARG A 222 20.55 -5.47 -4.56
C ARG A 222 19.62 -5.61 -5.76
N GLN A 223 19.79 -6.65 -6.60
CA GLN A 223 18.94 -6.85 -7.77
C GLN A 223 17.48 -7.11 -7.37
N VAL A 224 17.27 -8.05 -6.46
CA VAL A 224 15.93 -8.43 -5.98
C VAL A 224 15.24 -7.26 -5.26
N LEU A 225 15.96 -6.59 -4.36
CA LEU A 225 15.41 -5.47 -3.59
C LEU A 225 15.21 -4.22 -4.45
N THR A 226 16.02 -3.97 -5.47
CA THR A 226 15.77 -2.91 -6.47
C THR A 226 14.45 -3.17 -7.20
N THR A 227 14.17 -4.41 -7.60
CA THR A 227 12.88 -4.78 -8.18
C THR A 227 11.74 -4.51 -7.19
N ALA A 228 11.90 -4.94 -5.95
CA ALA A 228 10.87 -4.77 -4.92
C ALA A 228 10.56 -3.28 -4.65
N VAL A 229 11.58 -2.44 -4.42
CA VAL A 229 11.39 -1.01 -4.16
C VAL A 229 10.90 -0.25 -5.40
N GLY A 230 11.17 -0.77 -6.60
CA GLY A 230 10.64 -0.24 -7.86
C GLY A 230 9.12 -0.24 -7.92
N LEU A 231 8.48 -1.16 -7.21
CA LEU A 231 7.03 -1.33 -7.15
C LEU A 231 6.36 -0.49 -6.05
N ILE A 232 7.12 0.33 -5.29
CA ILE A 232 6.55 1.22 -4.28
C ILE A 232 5.42 2.08 -4.86
N GLY A 233 4.32 2.18 -4.14
CA GLY A 233 3.20 3.01 -4.53
C GLY A 233 2.14 2.34 -5.41
N TYR A 234 2.41 1.15 -5.95
CA TYR A 234 1.37 0.37 -6.63
C TYR A 234 0.25 -0.03 -5.68
N PRO A 235 -1.01 -0.05 -6.14
CA PRO A 235 -2.15 -0.35 -5.28
C PRO A 235 -2.19 -1.82 -4.88
N TYR A 236 -2.91 -2.11 -3.81
CA TYR A 236 -3.32 -3.47 -3.51
C TYR A 236 -4.48 -3.87 -4.44
N VAL A 237 -4.32 -5.00 -5.10
CA VAL A 237 -5.33 -5.63 -5.96
C VAL A 237 -5.43 -7.10 -5.58
N TRP A 238 -6.64 -7.56 -5.27
CA TRP A 238 -6.85 -8.97 -4.90
C TRP A 238 -6.44 -9.91 -6.02
N ALA A 239 -5.62 -10.91 -5.70
CA ALA A 239 -4.98 -11.83 -6.66
C ALA A 239 -4.06 -11.15 -7.70
N GLY A 240 -3.79 -9.86 -7.59
CA GLY A 240 -2.94 -9.09 -8.52
C GLY A 240 -1.47 -9.52 -8.46
N THR A 241 -0.81 -9.53 -9.65
CA THR A 241 0.59 -9.92 -9.81
C THR A 241 1.35 -9.06 -10.80
N SER A 242 0.76 -7.96 -11.28
CA SER A 242 1.25 -7.25 -12.45
C SER A 242 1.09 -5.75 -12.32
N GLU A 243 2.04 -5.02 -12.88
CA GLU A 243 1.97 -3.57 -13.10
C GLU A 243 1.02 -3.17 -14.25
N ARG A 244 0.54 -4.15 -15.02
CA ARG A 244 -0.26 -3.95 -16.23
C ARG A 244 -1.74 -4.22 -15.98
N PRO A 245 -2.62 -3.62 -16.77
CA PRO A 245 -4.06 -3.91 -16.71
C PRO A 245 -4.37 -5.41 -16.82
N GLY A 246 -5.39 -5.83 -16.09
CA GLY A 246 -5.84 -7.22 -16.08
C GLY A 246 -7.10 -7.39 -15.24
N ALA A 247 -7.58 -8.62 -15.10
CA ALA A 247 -8.74 -8.96 -14.30
C ALA A 247 -8.45 -10.19 -13.41
N PRO A 248 -7.52 -10.10 -12.44
CA PRO A 248 -6.99 -11.26 -11.72
C PRO A 248 -8.05 -12.03 -10.91
N ALA A 249 -9.08 -11.38 -10.43
CA ALA A 249 -10.20 -12.01 -9.71
C ALA A 249 -11.55 -11.71 -10.40
N GLY A 250 -11.53 -11.51 -11.71
CA GLY A 250 -12.73 -11.18 -12.50
C GLY A 250 -13.13 -9.70 -12.44
N VAL A 251 -12.42 -8.85 -11.69
CA VAL A 251 -12.59 -7.40 -11.66
C VAL A 251 -11.47 -6.76 -12.46
N GLN A 252 -11.83 -5.95 -13.46
CA GLN A 252 -10.85 -5.25 -14.29
C GLN A 252 -10.09 -4.24 -13.46
N THR A 253 -8.75 -4.26 -13.54
CA THR A 253 -7.85 -3.34 -12.85
C THR A 253 -6.84 -2.71 -13.79
N ARG A 254 -6.19 -1.64 -13.37
CA ARG A 254 -5.07 -1.01 -14.08
C ARG A 254 -3.74 -1.73 -13.83
N GLY A 255 -3.68 -2.55 -12.79
CA GLY A 255 -2.53 -3.26 -12.26
C GLY A 255 -2.49 -3.13 -10.74
N GLY A 256 -1.65 -3.94 -10.09
CA GLY A 256 -1.48 -3.95 -8.66
C GLY A 256 -1.14 -5.35 -8.13
N PHE A 257 -0.99 -5.47 -6.84
CA PHE A 257 -0.49 -6.68 -6.19
C PHE A 257 -1.25 -6.98 -4.91
N ASP A 258 -1.62 -8.25 -4.67
CA ASP A 258 -1.84 -8.72 -3.31
C ASP A 258 -0.48 -9.01 -2.63
N CYS A 259 -0.47 -9.35 -1.35
CA CYS A 259 0.77 -9.58 -0.61
C CYS A 259 1.62 -10.71 -1.21
N SER A 260 0.99 -11.81 -1.61
CA SER A 260 1.66 -12.94 -2.24
C SER A 260 2.00 -12.67 -3.70
N GLY A 261 1.18 -11.94 -4.41
CA GLY A 261 1.43 -11.51 -5.79
C GLY A 261 2.61 -10.54 -5.93
N PHE A 262 2.80 -9.67 -4.95
CA PHE A 262 4.00 -8.83 -4.87
C PHE A 262 5.27 -9.67 -4.76
N VAL A 263 5.31 -10.63 -3.83
CA VAL A 263 6.45 -11.55 -3.67
C VAL A 263 6.62 -12.42 -4.91
N TRP A 264 5.52 -12.92 -5.48
CA TRP A 264 5.50 -13.69 -6.72
C TRP A 264 6.07 -12.89 -7.90
N ARG A 265 5.70 -11.60 -8.02
CA ARG A 265 6.22 -10.70 -9.06
C ARG A 265 7.73 -10.56 -8.97
N VAL A 266 8.24 -10.37 -7.76
CA VAL A 266 9.68 -10.16 -7.53
C VAL A 266 10.50 -11.43 -7.74
N TYR A 267 10.06 -12.57 -7.24
CA TYR A 267 10.87 -13.80 -7.26
C TYR A 267 10.54 -14.77 -8.39
N LYS A 268 9.30 -14.79 -8.87
CA LYS A 268 8.84 -15.78 -9.85
C LYS A 268 8.72 -15.21 -11.26
N LEU A 269 8.17 -14.00 -11.39
CA LEU A 269 7.87 -13.41 -12.70
C LEU A 269 9.00 -12.51 -13.21
N GLN A 270 9.90 -12.05 -12.33
CA GLN A 270 11.06 -11.27 -12.73
C GLN A 270 12.20 -12.21 -13.17
N ALA A 271 12.67 -12.03 -14.39
CA ALA A 271 13.90 -12.66 -14.84
C ALA A 271 15.13 -11.88 -14.35
N TYR A 272 16.08 -12.58 -13.73
CA TYR A 272 17.37 -12.02 -13.33
C TYR A 272 18.46 -12.72 -14.13
N SER A 273 19.26 -11.96 -14.88
CA SER A 273 20.39 -12.50 -15.65
C SER A 273 21.37 -13.20 -14.71
N GLY A 274 21.74 -14.44 -15.01
CA GLY A 274 22.62 -15.25 -14.17
C GLY A 274 21.94 -16.01 -13.02
N ALA A 275 20.62 -15.90 -12.86
CA ALA A 275 19.86 -16.60 -11.82
C ALA A 275 18.69 -17.43 -12.38
N PRO A 276 18.90 -18.37 -13.31
CA PRO A 276 17.81 -19.11 -13.94
C PRO A 276 17.02 -20.01 -13.01
N THR A 277 17.59 -20.37 -11.85
CA THR A 277 16.97 -21.22 -10.83
C THR A 277 16.03 -20.46 -9.89
N LEU A 278 16.20 -19.14 -9.73
CA LEU A 278 15.46 -18.35 -8.77
C LEU A 278 13.93 -18.41 -9.00
N PRO A 279 13.40 -18.32 -10.23
CA PRO A 279 11.96 -18.46 -10.48
C PRO A 279 11.37 -19.83 -10.08
N ALA A 280 12.18 -20.87 -9.96
CA ALA A 280 11.73 -22.21 -9.59
C ALA A 280 11.59 -22.41 -8.07
N VAL A 281 12.13 -21.50 -7.25
CA VAL A 281 12.13 -21.61 -5.80
C VAL A 281 10.73 -21.52 -5.23
N LEU A 282 9.93 -20.53 -5.67
CA LEU A 282 8.53 -20.38 -5.29
C LEU A 282 7.64 -21.22 -6.20
N LYS A 283 6.84 -22.13 -5.64
CA LYS A 283 5.96 -23.04 -6.38
C LYS A 283 4.48 -22.65 -6.23
N GLY A 284 4.05 -22.44 -4.98
CA GLY A 284 2.69 -22.01 -4.65
C GLY A 284 2.47 -20.52 -4.92
N ARG A 285 1.20 -20.13 -5.16
CA ARG A 285 0.83 -18.74 -5.47
C ARG A 285 0.38 -17.95 -4.23
N THR A 286 -0.15 -18.63 -3.24
CA THR A 286 -0.75 -18.03 -2.04
C THR A 286 0.25 -17.95 -0.88
N THR A 287 -0.07 -17.12 0.13
CA THR A 287 0.75 -17.00 1.35
C THR A 287 0.89 -18.34 2.07
N TYR A 288 -0.20 -19.10 2.21
CA TYR A 288 -0.20 -20.38 2.88
C TYR A 288 0.54 -21.45 2.09
N GLU A 289 0.43 -21.50 0.76
CA GLU A 289 1.20 -22.41 -0.07
C GLU A 289 2.69 -22.13 0.04
N MET A 290 3.13 -20.88 -0.23
CA MET A 290 4.55 -20.49 -0.16
C MET A 290 5.15 -20.71 1.23
N SER A 291 4.37 -20.47 2.30
CA SER A 291 4.82 -20.70 3.67
C SER A 291 4.90 -22.19 4.01
N GLY A 292 4.00 -23.00 3.42
CA GLY A 292 3.95 -24.45 3.58
C GLY A 292 5.08 -25.19 2.86
N GLU A 293 5.68 -24.60 1.84
CA GLU A 293 6.83 -25.17 1.14
C GLU A 293 8.09 -25.26 2.02
N VAL A 294 8.13 -24.50 3.13
CA VAL A 294 9.30 -24.44 4.03
C VAL A 294 9.15 -25.46 5.16
N PRO A 295 9.91 -26.57 5.14
CA PRO A 295 9.92 -27.53 6.25
C PRO A 295 10.32 -26.84 7.56
N PRO A 296 9.78 -27.25 8.73
CA PRO A 296 10.08 -26.62 10.01
C PRO A 296 11.57 -26.43 10.28
N ALA A 297 12.40 -27.44 9.94
CA ALA A 297 13.84 -27.39 10.13
C ALA A 297 14.58 -26.33 9.30
N ARG A 298 13.97 -25.84 8.19
CA ARG A 298 14.53 -24.80 7.32
C ARG A 298 13.92 -23.42 7.56
N ARG A 299 12.96 -23.29 8.46
CA ARG A 299 12.33 -22.01 8.78
C ARG A 299 13.35 -21.07 9.45
N ILE A 300 13.36 -19.82 8.99
CA ILE A 300 14.26 -18.80 9.52
C ILE A 300 13.50 -18.02 10.60
N GLY A 301 14.07 -18.00 11.79
CA GLY A 301 13.54 -17.21 12.91
C GLY A 301 13.97 -15.74 12.80
N PHE A 302 13.29 -14.87 13.52
CA PHE A 302 13.45 -13.42 13.49
C PHE A 302 14.92 -12.96 13.64
N ALA A 303 15.68 -13.50 14.58
CA ALA A 303 17.09 -13.11 14.83
C ALA A 303 18.06 -13.48 13.69
N ARG A 304 17.63 -14.30 12.73
CA ARG A 304 18.46 -14.75 11.60
C ARG A 304 18.03 -14.20 10.26
N LEU A 305 17.13 -13.20 10.26
CA LEU A 305 16.68 -12.53 9.04
C LEU A 305 17.84 -11.85 8.32
N ALA A 306 17.84 -11.96 7.00
CA ALA A 306 18.76 -11.27 6.10
C ALA A 306 18.00 -10.60 4.95
N PRO A 307 18.52 -9.51 4.36
CA PRO A 307 17.89 -8.83 3.23
C PRO A 307 17.54 -9.81 2.10
N GLY A 308 16.34 -9.67 1.54
CA GLY A 308 15.80 -10.58 0.54
C GLY A 308 15.09 -11.82 1.13
N ASP A 309 15.06 -12.01 2.44
CA ASP A 309 14.22 -13.07 3.02
C ASP A 309 12.73 -12.73 2.81
N VAL A 310 11.95 -13.74 2.44
CA VAL A 310 10.49 -13.64 2.42
C VAL A 310 9.97 -13.93 3.82
N VAL A 311 9.32 -12.94 4.43
CA VAL A 311 8.78 -13.00 5.78
C VAL A 311 7.30 -13.35 5.76
N PHE A 312 6.86 -14.23 6.65
CA PHE A 312 5.48 -14.70 6.79
C PHE A 312 4.89 -14.28 8.13
N PHE A 313 3.60 -13.88 8.08
CA PHE A 313 2.86 -13.45 9.25
C PHE A 313 1.59 -14.30 9.42
N GLY A 314 1.34 -14.71 10.64
CA GLY A 314 0.18 -15.52 10.98
C GLY A 314 -0.38 -15.17 12.35
N ALA A 315 -1.65 -15.51 12.58
CA ALA A 315 -2.39 -15.11 13.77
C ALA A 315 -1.74 -15.50 15.10
N ARG A 316 -0.96 -16.61 15.10
CA ARG A 316 -0.31 -17.15 16.30
C ARG A 316 1.21 -16.94 16.33
N GLY A 317 1.73 -16.00 15.49
CA GLY A 317 3.17 -15.73 15.37
C GLY A 317 3.95 -17.02 15.05
N PRO A 318 5.08 -17.31 15.74
CA PRO A 318 5.92 -18.47 15.48
C PRO A 318 5.23 -19.83 15.62
N ARG A 319 4.07 -19.88 16.31
CA ARG A 319 3.25 -21.09 16.48
C ARG A 319 2.19 -21.28 15.39
N SER A 320 2.14 -20.39 14.40
CA SER A 320 1.20 -20.50 13.28
C SER A 320 1.47 -21.75 12.44
N LYS A 321 0.41 -22.34 11.90
CA LYS A 321 0.50 -23.33 10.83
C LYS A 321 0.51 -22.62 9.47
N PRO A 322 0.99 -23.23 8.38
CA PRO A 322 0.93 -22.63 7.05
C PRO A 322 -0.46 -22.11 6.67
N ALA A 323 -1.52 -22.85 6.95
CA ALA A 323 -2.90 -22.43 6.70
C ALA A 323 -3.38 -21.21 7.52
N GLU A 324 -2.59 -20.76 8.50
CA GLU A 324 -2.87 -19.59 9.33
C GLU A 324 -1.99 -18.38 8.93
N VAL A 325 -1.10 -18.57 7.96
CA VAL A 325 -0.28 -17.48 7.37
C VAL A 325 -1.15 -16.72 6.38
N ASN A 326 -1.47 -15.50 6.71
CA ASN A 326 -2.37 -14.66 5.93
C ASN A 326 -1.71 -13.40 5.35
N HIS A 327 -0.43 -13.17 5.65
CA HIS A 327 0.32 -12.04 5.09
C HIS A 327 1.79 -12.37 4.91
N MET A 328 2.46 -11.64 4.00
CA MET A 328 3.87 -11.81 3.70
C MET A 328 4.48 -10.55 3.08
N GLY A 329 5.80 -10.48 3.08
CA GLY A 329 6.58 -9.42 2.47
C GLY A 329 8.04 -9.83 2.26
N ILE A 330 8.88 -8.88 1.87
CA ILE A 330 10.32 -9.07 1.61
C ILE A 330 11.11 -8.21 2.60
N TYR A 331 11.99 -8.84 3.37
CA TYR A 331 12.81 -8.15 4.36
C TYR A 331 13.92 -7.35 3.68
N LEU A 332 14.08 -6.09 4.08
CA LEU A 332 15.07 -5.17 3.54
C LEU A 332 16.36 -5.12 4.39
N GLY A 333 16.25 -5.47 5.66
CA GLY A 333 17.33 -5.32 6.65
C GLY A 333 16.95 -4.36 7.79
N ASN A 334 17.67 -4.46 8.91
CA ASN A 334 17.57 -3.57 10.06
C ASN A 334 16.14 -3.27 10.55
N GLY A 335 15.29 -4.33 10.54
CA GLY A 335 13.91 -4.21 11.01
C GLY A 335 12.92 -3.65 9.99
N TRP A 336 13.31 -3.44 8.73
CA TRP A 336 12.43 -2.96 7.67
C TRP A 336 12.08 -4.05 6.66
N PHE A 337 10.85 -4.01 6.16
CA PHE A 337 10.39 -4.88 5.07
C PHE A 337 9.45 -4.12 4.13
N ILE A 338 9.30 -4.64 2.91
CA ILE A 338 8.38 -4.12 1.91
C ILE A 338 7.30 -5.18 1.62
N HIS A 339 6.06 -4.74 1.52
CA HIS A 339 4.91 -5.62 1.29
C HIS A 339 3.80 -4.90 0.54
N SER A 340 2.80 -5.64 0.07
CA SER A 340 1.55 -5.06 -0.41
C SER A 340 0.43 -5.31 0.61
N SER A 341 -0.23 -4.26 1.05
CA SER A 341 -1.29 -4.28 2.08
C SER A 341 -2.37 -3.25 1.77
N GLY A 342 -3.27 -2.96 2.72
CA GLY A 342 -4.33 -1.96 2.59
C GLY A 342 -3.88 -0.54 2.21
N TYR A 343 -2.59 -0.29 2.13
CA TYR A 343 -1.99 0.96 1.62
C TYR A 343 -1.24 0.75 0.29
N GLY A 344 -1.43 -0.38 -0.38
CA GLY A 344 -0.66 -0.79 -1.55
C GLY A 344 0.74 -1.28 -1.19
N VAL A 345 1.67 -1.22 -2.15
CA VAL A 345 3.08 -1.59 -1.93
C VAL A 345 3.75 -0.50 -1.11
N ALA A 346 4.16 -0.84 0.10
CA ALA A 346 4.64 0.08 1.13
C ALA A 346 5.81 -0.51 1.92
N LEU A 347 6.62 0.37 2.53
CA LEU A 347 7.55 -0.01 3.59
C LEU A 347 6.82 -0.10 4.93
N ALA A 348 7.26 -1.02 5.77
CA ALA A 348 6.83 -1.09 7.16
C ALA A 348 8.00 -1.55 8.05
N GLU A 349 7.94 -1.13 9.32
CA GLU A 349 8.83 -1.65 10.35
C GLU A 349 8.35 -3.03 10.81
N LEU A 350 9.28 -3.96 10.97
CA LEU A 350 9.03 -5.29 11.54
C LEU A 350 8.97 -5.21 13.07
N SER A 351 8.12 -4.30 13.54
CA SER A 351 7.90 -3.97 14.96
C SER A 351 6.43 -4.16 15.33
N GLY A 352 6.05 -3.92 16.58
CA GLY A 352 4.66 -3.90 17.06
C GLY A 352 3.83 -5.09 16.60
N TRP A 353 2.77 -4.82 15.84
CA TRP A 353 1.84 -5.83 15.32
C TRP A 353 2.52 -6.84 14.40
N TYR A 354 3.39 -6.42 13.48
CA TYR A 354 4.13 -7.31 12.58
C TYR A 354 5.08 -8.20 13.36
N ARG A 355 5.77 -7.67 14.40
CA ARG A 355 6.67 -8.44 15.24
C ARG A 355 5.96 -9.56 15.99
N THR A 356 4.77 -9.30 16.54
CA THR A 356 3.98 -10.30 17.26
C THR A 356 3.40 -11.38 16.36
N ARG A 357 3.15 -11.05 15.09
CA ARG A 357 2.60 -11.98 14.09
C ARG A 357 3.65 -12.62 13.21
N PHE A 358 4.92 -12.23 13.30
CA PHE A 358 5.99 -12.91 12.57
C PHE A 358 5.99 -14.39 12.88
N ALA A 359 5.78 -15.22 11.84
CA ALA A 359 5.73 -16.65 11.95
C ALA A 359 7.12 -17.27 11.71
N TRP A 360 7.63 -17.13 10.51
CA TRP A 360 8.97 -17.51 10.06
C TRP A 360 9.30 -16.80 8.76
N ALA A 361 10.51 -17.03 8.28
CA ALA A 361 10.92 -16.60 6.94
C ALA A 361 11.54 -17.75 6.14
N ARG A 362 11.70 -17.53 4.84
CA ARG A 362 12.49 -18.36 3.91
C ARG A 362 13.50 -17.48 3.19
N ARG A 363 14.55 -18.08 2.65
CA ARG A 363 15.64 -17.38 1.96
C ARG A 363 15.76 -17.82 0.50
N PRO A 364 14.93 -17.26 -0.42
CA PRO A 364 14.89 -17.69 -1.81
C PRO A 364 16.24 -17.61 -2.53
N LEU A 365 17.06 -16.61 -2.23
CA LEU A 365 18.40 -16.48 -2.83
C LEU A 365 19.29 -17.68 -2.47
N ALA A 366 19.35 -18.08 -1.20
CA ALA A 366 20.12 -19.25 -0.79
C ALA A 366 19.51 -20.55 -1.33
N GLU A 367 18.18 -20.65 -1.39
CA GLU A 367 17.48 -21.81 -1.97
C GLU A 367 17.79 -21.97 -3.47
N ALA A 368 18.06 -20.86 -4.16
CA ALA A 368 18.48 -20.83 -5.57
C ALA A 368 19.98 -21.02 -5.79
N GLY A 369 20.79 -21.15 -4.71
CA GLY A 369 22.25 -21.21 -4.78
C GLY A 369 22.92 -19.87 -5.04
N LEU A 370 22.28 -18.75 -4.74
CA LEU A 370 22.72 -17.37 -4.98
C LEU A 370 23.19 -16.68 -3.67
N SER A 371 23.68 -17.43 -2.73
CA SER A 371 24.24 -16.90 -1.49
C SER A 371 25.64 -16.35 -1.71
N ALA A 372 25.83 -15.05 -1.44
CA ALA A 372 26.99 -14.19 -1.42
C ALA A 372 27.34 -13.49 -2.72
#